data_cd53dcf0444c58216345686b79531158
#
_entry.id   cd53dcf0444c58216345686b79531158
#
_cell.length_a   1.000
_cell.length_b   1.000
_cell.length_c   1.000
_cell.angle_alpha   90.00
_cell.angle_beta   90.00
_cell.angle_gamma   90.00
#
_symmetry.space_group_name_H-M   'P 1'
#
loop_
_entity.id
_entity.type
_entity.pdbx_description
1 polymer ?
#
loop_
_entity_poly.entity_id
_entity_poly.type
_entity_poly.pdbx_seq_one_letter_code
_entity_poly.pdbx_strand_id
1 'polypeptide(L)'
;TGIRQVGTTSNVYITGSYVVNSLSNGTLYVCPVIGGGTYYTYNYPSSAGATTSGTNVYSADNGVNSNVLLTGTYTTAESGESHAFGFYYNGPVSSTQQANNWQTLVFPESQVPGNLPVGNTYPHSIMHGIIVGNYLSGTTAGNGFIYNIATNSYQSVQHPAARYTTIYGIWWNGGES
;
A
#
# COMPACT_ATOMS: atom_id res chain seq x y z
N THR A 1 -3.88 7.36 -5.12
CA THR A 1 -4.18 8.57 -4.33
C THR A 1 -5.50 8.36 -3.62
N GLY A 2 -5.50 8.40 -2.30
CA GLY A 2 -6.67 8.17 -1.46
C GLY A 2 -6.95 9.34 -0.53
N ILE A 3 -8.21 9.44 -0.12
CA ILE A 3 -8.66 10.36 0.93
C ILE A 3 -9.45 9.58 1.98
N ARG A 4 -9.23 9.85 3.26
CA ARG A 4 -9.89 9.18 4.39
C ARG A 4 -10.09 10.15 5.54
N GLN A 5 -11.26 10.11 6.18
CA GLN A 5 -11.49 10.85 7.41
C GLN A 5 -10.63 10.32 8.58
N VAL A 6 -10.07 11.21 9.38
CA VAL A 6 -9.25 10.87 10.55
C VAL A 6 -10.18 10.61 11.75
N GLY A 7 -10.44 9.35 12.03
CA GLY A 7 -11.36 8.96 13.11
C GLY A 7 -12.71 9.65 12.97
N THR A 8 -13.16 10.28 14.05
CA THR A 8 -14.40 11.08 14.11
C THR A 8 -14.16 12.59 14.00
N THR A 9 -12.93 12.98 13.62
CA THR A 9 -12.55 14.40 13.52
C THR A 9 -12.99 15.02 12.20
N SER A 10 -12.84 16.35 12.06
CA SER A 10 -13.00 17.06 10.78
C SER A 10 -11.76 16.97 9.89
N ASN A 11 -10.70 16.29 10.33
CA ASN A 11 -9.49 16.11 9.55
C ASN A 11 -9.61 14.95 8.56
N VAL A 12 -8.83 15.01 7.48
CA VAL A 12 -8.69 13.97 6.49
C VAL A 12 -7.23 13.62 6.28
N TYR A 13 -6.98 12.37 5.95
CA TYR A 13 -5.75 11.87 5.36
C TYR A 13 -5.87 11.98 3.84
N ILE A 14 -4.88 12.55 3.19
CA ILE A 14 -4.73 12.55 1.74
C ILE A 14 -3.37 11.95 1.42
N THR A 15 -3.36 10.88 0.64
CA THR A 15 -2.14 10.16 0.27
C THR A 15 -1.73 10.43 -1.16
N GLY A 16 -0.44 10.31 -1.42
CA GLY A 16 0.12 10.47 -2.76
C GLY A 16 1.62 10.24 -2.78
N SER A 17 2.24 10.76 -3.83
CA SER A 17 3.69 10.80 -3.96
C SER A 17 4.11 12.10 -4.64
N TYR A 18 5.36 12.48 -4.42
CA TYR A 18 6.01 13.62 -5.07
C TYR A 18 7.44 13.23 -5.47
N VAL A 19 7.99 13.91 -6.45
CA VAL A 19 9.32 13.59 -7.00
C VAL A 19 10.32 14.68 -6.62
N VAL A 20 11.44 14.28 -6.04
CA VAL A 20 12.60 15.14 -5.78
C VAL A 20 13.85 14.42 -6.26
N ASN A 21 14.70 15.10 -7.05
CA ASN A 21 15.92 14.53 -7.60
C ASN A 21 15.71 13.16 -8.29
N SER A 22 14.65 13.06 -9.07
CA SER A 22 14.24 11.85 -9.80
C SER A 22 13.81 10.67 -8.89
N LEU A 23 13.70 10.87 -7.58
CA LEU A 23 13.20 9.86 -6.65
C LEU A 23 11.75 10.15 -6.26
N SER A 24 10.91 9.13 -6.32
CA SER A 24 9.54 9.17 -5.82
C SER A 24 9.53 9.05 -4.31
N ASN A 25 8.87 9.99 -3.65
CA ASN A 25 8.70 10.02 -2.20
C ASN A 25 7.22 9.89 -1.88
N GLY A 26 6.86 8.96 -1.00
CA GLY A 26 5.50 8.84 -0.50
C GLY A 26 5.14 10.03 0.39
N THR A 27 3.88 10.42 0.37
CA THR A 27 3.39 11.51 1.22
C THR A 27 2.03 11.21 1.83
N LEU A 28 1.87 11.70 3.06
CA LEU A 28 0.61 11.82 3.77
C LEU A 28 0.40 13.30 4.10
N TYR A 29 -0.69 13.87 3.64
CA TYR A 29 -1.14 15.20 4.04
C TYR A 29 -2.29 15.06 5.02
N VAL A 30 -2.16 15.65 6.18
CA VAL A 30 -3.20 15.68 7.23
C VAL A 30 -3.73 17.08 7.35
N CYS A 31 -5.00 17.26 7.04
CA CYS A 31 -5.60 18.60 7.05
C CYS A 31 -7.08 18.55 7.49
N PRO A 32 -7.63 19.66 8.02
CA PRO A 32 -9.07 19.88 8.05
C PRO A 32 -9.64 19.85 6.60
N VAL A 33 -10.93 19.55 6.48
CA VAL A 33 -11.61 19.61 5.16
C VAL A 33 -11.50 21.00 4.52
N ILE A 34 -11.45 22.03 5.35
CA ILE A 34 -11.22 23.42 4.92
C ILE A 34 -10.05 23.97 5.73
N GLY A 35 -8.99 24.41 5.04
CA GLY A 35 -7.84 25.05 5.67
C GLY A 35 -6.51 24.37 5.35
N GLY A 36 -5.45 24.84 5.97
CA GLY A 36 -4.11 24.30 5.84
C GLY A 36 -3.88 23.03 6.67
N GLY A 37 -2.91 22.23 6.28
CA GLY A 37 -2.54 21.02 6.98
C GLY A 37 -1.03 20.79 6.99
N THR A 38 -0.62 19.60 7.37
CA THR A 38 0.79 19.20 7.51
C THR A 38 1.10 18.04 6.55
N TYR A 39 2.20 18.18 5.82
CA TYR A 39 2.76 17.12 5.00
C TYR A 39 3.73 16.29 5.80
N TYR A 40 3.65 14.98 5.64
CA TYR A 40 4.58 13.99 6.18
C TYR A 40 5.13 13.16 5.03
N THR A 41 6.46 13.01 4.98
CA THR A 41 7.11 12.13 4.00
C THR A 41 7.18 10.72 4.56
N TYR A 42 6.81 9.74 3.74
CA TYR A 42 6.83 8.32 4.07
C TYR A 42 7.65 7.57 3.02
N ASN A 43 8.88 7.25 3.35
CA ASN A 43 9.77 6.47 2.49
C ASN A 43 10.02 5.11 3.12
N TYR A 44 9.82 4.04 2.33
CA TYR A 44 10.12 2.69 2.77
C TYR A 44 11.62 2.61 3.15
N PRO A 45 11.97 2.08 4.34
CA PRO A 45 13.35 2.07 4.80
C PRO A 45 14.20 1.15 3.93
N SER A 46 15.40 1.60 3.57
CA SER A 46 16.40 0.73 2.95
C SER A 46 16.87 -0.32 3.94
N SER A 47 17.15 -1.53 3.46
CA SER A 47 17.70 -2.64 4.24
C SER A 47 19.11 -2.99 3.79
N ALA A 48 19.82 -3.82 4.55
CA ALA A 48 21.11 -4.34 4.15
C ALA A 48 20.99 -5.12 2.84
N GLY A 49 21.65 -4.64 1.78
CA GLY A 49 21.61 -5.25 0.44
C GLY A 49 20.54 -4.74 -0.51
N ALA A 50 19.62 -3.86 -0.05
CA ALA A 50 18.60 -3.27 -0.93
C ALA A 50 18.38 -1.79 -0.61
N THR A 51 18.72 -0.92 -1.57
CA THR A 51 18.49 0.52 -1.46
C THR A 51 17.15 0.87 -2.07
N THR A 52 16.25 1.44 -1.28
CA THR A 52 14.96 1.93 -1.79
C THR A 52 15.18 3.08 -2.76
N SER A 53 14.69 2.93 -3.98
CA SER A 53 14.81 3.92 -5.06
C SER A 53 13.55 4.75 -5.27
N GLY A 54 12.44 4.38 -4.62
CA GLY A 54 11.19 5.16 -4.68
C GLY A 54 10.11 4.57 -3.79
N THR A 55 9.24 5.42 -3.27
CA THR A 55 8.06 5.04 -2.48
C THR A 55 6.83 5.81 -2.96
N ASN A 56 5.72 5.11 -3.11
CA ASN A 56 4.42 5.69 -3.44
C ASN A 56 3.38 5.26 -2.41
N VAL A 57 2.64 6.20 -1.83
CA VAL A 57 1.53 5.92 -0.90
C VAL A 57 0.22 6.09 -1.63
N TYR A 58 -0.60 5.04 -1.68
CA TYR A 58 -1.85 5.03 -2.43
C TYR A 58 -3.09 5.21 -1.56
N SER A 59 -3.09 4.70 -0.34
CA SER A 59 -4.26 4.75 0.53
C SER A 59 -3.88 4.85 1.99
N ALA A 60 -4.77 5.46 2.78
CA ALA A 60 -4.69 5.54 4.22
C ALA A 60 -5.96 5.01 4.88
N ASP A 61 -5.82 4.53 6.11
CA ASP A 61 -6.94 4.25 7.02
C ASP A 61 -6.54 4.55 8.47
N ASN A 62 -7.52 4.54 9.35
CA ASN A 62 -7.29 4.68 10.78
C ASN A 62 -6.80 3.35 11.36
N GLY A 63 -5.67 3.38 12.02
CA GLY A 63 -5.16 2.25 12.79
C GLY A 63 -5.62 2.27 14.23
N VAL A 64 -5.28 1.24 15.00
CA VAL A 64 -5.50 1.20 16.46
C VAL A 64 -4.52 2.15 17.16
N ASN A 65 -4.91 2.62 18.36
CA ASN A 65 -4.08 3.48 19.21
C ASN A 65 -3.62 4.79 18.53
N SER A 66 -4.48 5.41 17.73
CA SER A 66 -4.17 6.63 16.97
C SER A 66 -3.06 6.46 15.91
N ASN A 67 -2.74 5.25 15.54
CA ASN A 67 -1.89 4.98 14.39
C ASN A 67 -2.59 5.33 13.09
N VAL A 68 -1.81 5.54 12.04
CA VAL A 68 -2.27 5.52 10.67
C VAL A 68 -1.86 4.18 10.02
N LEU A 69 -2.76 3.62 9.24
CA LEU A 69 -2.48 2.55 8.31
C LEU A 69 -2.27 3.17 6.92
N LEU A 70 -1.12 2.89 6.30
CA LEU A 70 -0.85 3.31 4.92
C LEU A 70 -0.55 2.08 4.08
N THR A 71 -0.88 2.13 2.80
CA THR A 71 -0.45 1.13 1.84
C THR A 71 0.00 1.76 0.54
N GLY A 72 0.88 1.07 -0.17
CA GLY A 72 1.47 1.56 -1.41
C GLY A 72 2.56 0.64 -1.93
N THR A 73 3.45 1.19 -2.74
CA THR A 73 4.57 0.46 -3.33
C THR A 73 5.89 1.14 -3.05
N TYR A 74 6.96 0.34 -3.04
CA TYR A 74 8.33 0.83 -3.12
C TYR A 74 9.10 0.05 -4.19
N THR A 75 10.17 0.66 -4.67
CA THR A 75 11.12 0.05 -5.60
C THR A 75 12.51 0.05 -5.01
N THR A 76 13.35 -0.90 -5.40
CA THR A 76 14.75 -0.97 -5.01
C THR A 76 15.65 -0.86 -6.24
N ALA A 77 16.87 -0.33 -6.04
CA ALA A 77 17.90 -0.24 -7.07
C ALA A 77 18.70 -1.55 -7.10
N GLU A 78 18.06 -2.67 -7.41
CA GLU A 78 18.77 -3.93 -7.60
C GLU A 78 19.11 -4.16 -9.07
N SER A 79 20.26 -4.79 -9.29
CA SER A 79 20.92 -5.10 -10.53
C SER A 79 19.99 -5.40 -11.74
N GLY A 80 19.53 -4.35 -12.42
CA GLY A 80 18.94 -4.41 -13.76
C GLY A 80 17.43 -4.61 -13.85
N GLU A 81 16.72 -4.83 -12.74
CA GLU A 81 15.26 -4.96 -12.73
C GLU A 81 14.65 -4.11 -11.61
N SER A 82 13.74 -3.22 -11.96
CA SER A 82 12.95 -2.48 -10.97
C SER A 82 11.67 -3.27 -10.69
N HIS A 83 11.65 -3.98 -9.57
CA HIS A 83 10.43 -4.59 -9.06
C HIS A 83 9.70 -3.63 -8.14
N ALA A 84 8.37 -3.57 -8.28
CA ALA A 84 7.53 -2.86 -7.33
C ALA A 84 7.03 -3.85 -6.27
N PHE A 85 7.48 -3.65 -5.05
CA PHE A 85 7.02 -4.37 -3.87
C PHE A 85 5.86 -3.61 -3.24
N GLY A 86 4.84 -4.31 -2.79
CA GLY A 86 3.81 -3.73 -1.96
C GLY A 86 4.32 -3.51 -0.54
N PHE A 87 3.68 -2.61 0.20
CA PHE A 87 3.88 -2.46 1.63
C PHE A 87 2.60 -2.05 2.34
N TYR A 88 2.58 -2.25 3.66
CA TYR A 88 1.78 -1.45 4.56
C TYR A 88 2.65 -0.89 5.69
N TYR A 89 2.24 0.26 6.20
CA TYR A 89 2.77 0.92 7.38
C TYR A 89 1.68 0.93 8.45
N ASN A 90 2.05 0.60 9.70
CA ASN A 90 1.16 0.71 10.86
C ASN A 90 1.92 1.40 12.00
N GLY A 91 1.69 2.68 12.15
CA GLY A 91 2.42 3.47 13.14
C GLY A 91 1.86 4.86 13.32
N PRO A 92 2.46 5.67 14.20
CA PRO A 92 2.00 7.04 14.43
C PRO A 92 2.20 7.91 13.19
N VAL A 93 1.35 8.93 13.04
CA VAL A 93 1.60 10.02 12.08
C VAL A 93 2.82 10.79 12.56
N SER A 94 3.93 10.65 11.84
CA SER A 94 5.22 11.22 12.23
C SER A 94 6.11 11.48 11.02
N SER A 95 6.98 12.48 11.11
CA SER A 95 8.08 12.69 10.15
C SER A 95 9.24 11.68 10.33
N THR A 96 9.25 10.96 11.44
CA THR A 96 10.25 9.93 11.74
C THR A 96 9.54 8.59 11.96
N GLN A 97 9.60 7.71 10.96
CA GLN A 97 9.00 6.39 11.03
C GLN A 97 10.02 5.36 11.52
N GLN A 98 9.56 4.44 12.38
CA GLN A 98 10.36 3.31 12.82
C GLN A 98 10.30 2.19 11.79
N ALA A 99 11.44 1.51 11.54
CA ALA A 99 11.51 0.46 10.54
C ALA A 99 10.56 -0.72 10.81
N ASN A 100 10.30 -1.04 12.08
CA ASN A 100 9.40 -2.11 12.49
C ASN A 100 7.90 -1.82 12.24
N ASN A 101 7.56 -0.59 11.87
CA ASN A 101 6.18 -0.23 11.49
C ASN A 101 5.88 -0.54 10.02
N TRP A 102 6.89 -0.91 9.25
CA TRP A 102 6.77 -1.23 7.83
C TRP A 102 6.76 -2.74 7.60
N GLN A 103 5.88 -3.19 6.75
CA GLN A 103 5.81 -4.59 6.31
C GLN A 103 5.77 -4.64 4.79
N THR A 104 6.64 -5.47 4.21
CA THR A 104 6.59 -5.78 2.78
C THR A 104 5.41 -6.69 2.48
N LEU A 105 4.73 -6.41 1.38
CA LEU A 105 3.68 -7.24 0.82
C LEU A 105 4.15 -7.81 -0.53
N VAL A 106 4.26 -9.13 -0.60
CA VAL A 106 4.52 -9.87 -1.84
C VAL A 106 3.46 -10.97 -1.94
N PHE A 107 2.72 -10.99 -3.04
CA PHE A 107 1.73 -12.05 -3.24
C PHE A 107 2.43 -13.41 -3.33
N PRO A 108 1.97 -14.46 -2.60
CA PRO A 108 2.68 -15.74 -2.55
C PRO A 108 2.64 -16.47 -3.89
N GLU A 109 3.79 -16.86 -4.42
CA GLU A 109 3.91 -17.64 -5.67
C GLU A 109 3.15 -18.97 -5.58
N SER A 110 3.10 -19.59 -4.40
CA SER A 110 2.36 -20.83 -4.15
C SER A 110 0.84 -20.72 -4.37
N GLN A 111 0.30 -19.50 -4.40
CA GLN A 111 -1.11 -19.23 -4.69
C GLN A 111 -1.35 -18.78 -6.13
N VAL A 112 -0.28 -18.66 -6.93
CA VAL A 112 -0.38 -18.35 -8.36
C VAL A 112 -0.61 -19.65 -9.12
N PRO A 113 -1.59 -19.74 -10.05
CA PRO A 113 -1.77 -20.91 -10.89
C PRO A 113 -0.47 -21.27 -11.63
N GLY A 114 0.00 -22.50 -11.47
CA GLY A 114 1.26 -22.96 -12.03
C GLY A 114 2.52 -22.52 -11.28
N ASN A 115 2.38 -21.95 -10.07
CA ASN A 115 3.48 -21.46 -9.24
C ASN A 115 4.43 -20.52 -10.01
N LEU A 116 3.85 -19.65 -10.84
CA LEU A 116 4.62 -18.67 -11.61
C LEU A 116 5.21 -17.60 -10.70
N PRO A 117 6.42 -17.11 -11.00
CA PRO A 117 7.03 -16.02 -10.23
C PRO A 117 6.16 -14.77 -10.20
N VAL A 118 6.11 -14.12 -9.04
CA VAL A 118 5.45 -12.83 -8.87
C VAL A 118 6.48 -11.72 -9.03
N GLY A 119 6.33 -10.92 -10.09
CA GLY A 119 7.22 -9.80 -10.38
C GLY A 119 6.89 -8.57 -9.56
N ASN A 120 5.61 -8.24 -9.43
CA ASN A 120 5.16 -7.03 -8.76
C ASN A 120 3.93 -7.28 -7.90
N THR A 121 3.81 -6.54 -6.80
CA THR A 121 2.61 -6.51 -5.94
C THR A 121 2.21 -5.05 -5.72
N TYR A 122 0.99 -4.69 -6.15
CA TYR A 122 0.46 -3.33 -6.11
C TYR A 122 -0.76 -3.25 -5.18
N PRO A 123 -0.59 -2.97 -3.88
CA PRO A 123 -1.72 -2.66 -3.00
C PRO A 123 -2.26 -1.26 -3.35
N HIS A 124 -3.54 -1.16 -3.62
CA HIS A 124 -4.18 0.10 -4.04
C HIS A 124 -5.00 0.76 -2.94
N SER A 125 -5.63 -0.03 -2.08
CA SER A 125 -6.50 0.50 -1.03
C SER A 125 -6.42 -0.32 0.24
N ILE A 126 -6.61 0.36 1.39
CA ILE A 126 -6.65 -0.25 2.71
C ILE A 126 -7.87 0.25 3.48
N MET A 127 -8.56 -0.66 4.19
CA MET A 127 -9.67 -0.34 5.08
C MET A 127 -9.89 -1.45 6.11
N HIS A 128 -9.97 -1.08 7.40
CA HIS A 128 -10.19 -2.01 8.51
C HIS A 128 -9.22 -3.21 8.54
N GLY A 129 -7.95 -2.95 8.19
CA GLY A 129 -6.93 -4.00 8.13
C GLY A 129 -7.04 -4.94 6.93
N ILE A 130 -7.91 -4.65 5.97
CA ILE A 130 -8.00 -5.34 4.68
C ILE A 130 -7.34 -4.48 3.62
N ILE A 131 -6.43 -5.07 2.86
CA ILE A 131 -5.75 -4.43 1.74
C ILE A 131 -6.19 -5.11 0.45
N VAL A 132 -6.48 -4.31 -0.57
CA VAL A 132 -6.82 -4.81 -1.90
C VAL A 132 -5.90 -4.21 -2.95
N GLY A 133 -5.69 -4.96 -4.03
CA GLY A 133 -4.79 -4.54 -5.10
C GLY A 133 -4.71 -5.55 -6.22
N ASN A 134 -3.57 -5.55 -6.92
CA ASN A 134 -3.24 -6.57 -7.91
C ASN A 134 -1.78 -6.99 -7.84
N TYR A 135 -1.49 -8.18 -8.35
CA TYR A 135 -0.13 -8.70 -8.52
C TYR A 135 0.10 -9.09 -9.98
N LEU A 136 1.35 -9.05 -10.41
CA LEU A 136 1.77 -9.50 -11.74
C LEU A 136 2.56 -10.79 -11.60
N SER A 137 2.20 -11.80 -12.39
CA SER A 137 2.93 -13.07 -12.43
C SER A 137 3.22 -13.51 -13.87
N GLY A 138 4.42 -14.01 -14.11
CA GLY A 138 4.87 -14.42 -15.45
C GLY A 138 4.86 -13.25 -16.45
N THR A 139 4.63 -13.56 -17.73
CA THR A 139 4.57 -12.59 -18.83
C THR A 139 3.19 -11.98 -19.02
N THR A 140 2.23 -12.36 -18.22
CA THR A 140 0.82 -11.97 -18.35
C THR A 140 0.28 -11.40 -17.05
N ALA A 141 -0.34 -10.34 -17.23
CA ALA A 141 -1.23 -9.55 -16.45
C ALA A 141 -1.78 -10.09 -15.14
N GLY A 142 -1.88 -9.15 -14.24
CA GLY A 142 -2.21 -9.35 -12.87
C GLY A 142 -3.62 -9.78 -12.56
N ASN A 143 -3.71 -10.58 -11.52
CA ASN A 143 -4.97 -10.84 -10.82
C ASN A 143 -5.10 -9.90 -9.64
N GLY A 144 -6.33 -9.64 -9.23
CA GLY A 144 -6.62 -8.94 -8.00
C GLY A 144 -6.25 -9.78 -6.79
N PHE A 145 -6.00 -9.12 -5.66
CA PHE A 145 -5.85 -9.79 -4.37
C PHE A 145 -6.57 -9.04 -3.26
N ILE A 146 -6.91 -9.80 -2.23
CA ILE A 146 -7.29 -9.32 -0.91
C ILE A 146 -6.25 -9.84 0.07
N TYR A 147 -5.73 -8.97 0.94
CA TYR A 147 -4.84 -9.33 2.03
C TYR A 147 -5.44 -8.89 3.35
N ASN A 148 -5.47 -9.80 4.32
CA ASN A 148 -5.95 -9.55 5.66
C ASN A 148 -4.75 -9.44 6.61
N ILE A 149 -4.53 -8.26 7.19
CA ILE A 149 -3.42 -7.98 8.11
C ILE A 149 -3.51 -8.87 9.37
N ALA A 150 -4.71 -9.05 9.94
CA ALA A 150 -4.88 -9.78 11.19
C ALA A 150 -4.55 -11.28 11.08
N THR A 151 -4.81 -11.88 9.92
CA THR A 151 -4.56 -13.31 9.66
C THR A 151 -3.31 -13.55 8.83
N ASN A 152 -2.65 -12.49 8.34
CA ASN A 152 -1.50 -12.55 7.44
C ASN A 152 -1.77 -13.46 6.24
N SER A 153 -2.95 -13.32 5.61
CA SER A 153 -3.38 -14.21 4.55
C SER A 153 -3.78 -13.46 3.28
N TYR A 154 -3.46 -14.06 2.15
CA TYR A 154 -3.84 -13.59 0.82
C TYR A 154 -4.99 -14.42 0.25
N GLN A 155 -5.82 -13.77 -0.55
CA GLN A 155 -6.80 -14.39 -1.41
C GLN A 155 -6.67 -13.78 -2.81
N SER A 156 -6.49 -14.63 -3.83
CA SER A 156 -6.55 -14.18 -5.23
C SER A 156 -7.98 -13.93 -5.64
N VAL A 157 -8.19 -12.87 -6.41
CA VAL A 157 -9.49 -12.51 -6.97
C VAL A 157 -9.35 -12.31 -8.47
N GLN A 158 -10.11 -13.10 -9.23
CA GLN A 158 -10.16 -12.99 -10.68
C GLN A 158 -11.61 -12.97 -11.17
N HIS A 159 -11.95 -12.01 -12.00
CA HIS A 159 -13.23 -12.02 -12.67
C HIS A 159 -13.28 -13.19 -13.67
N PRO A 160 -14.30 -14.06 -13.64
CA PRO A 160 -14.30 -15.33 -14.39
C PRO A 160 -14.07 -15.20 -15.89
N ALA A 161 -14.53 -14.10 -16.49
CA ALA A 161 -14.39 -13.85 -17.93
C ALA A 161 -13.24 -12.91 -18.29
N ALA A 162 -12.44 -12.49 -17.32
CA ALA A 162 -11.39 -11.52 -17.56
C ALA A 162 -10.02 -12.19 -17.65
N ARG A 163 -9.19 -11.67 -18.56
CA ARG A 163 -7.76 -12.01 -18.61
C ARG A 163 -6.99 -11.37 -17.45
N TYR A 164 -7.49 -10.23 -16.95
CA TYR A 164 -6.88 -9.42 -15.90
C TYR A 164 -7.93 -8.91 -14.93
N THR A 165 -7.56 -8.81 -13.67
CA THR A 165 -8.41 -8.20 -12.65
C THR A 165 -7.56 -7.28 -11.77
N THR A 166 -7.96 -6.03 -11.64
CA THR A 166 -7.36 -5.08 -10.71
C THR A 166 -8.44 -4.59 -9.75
N ILE A 167 -8.14 -4.61 -8.46
CA ILE A 167 -9.02 -4.08 -7.42
C ILE A 167 -8.43 -2.76 -6.95
N TYR A 168 -9.07 -1.63 -7.30
CA TYR A 168 -8.57 -0.30 -6.97
C TYR A 168 -9.00 0.21 -5.61
N GLY A 169 -10.11 -0.28 -5.08
CA GLY A 169 -10.65 0.27 -3.85
C GLY A 169 -11.43 -0.73 -3.01
N ILE A 170 -11.45 -0.46 -1.72
CA ILE A 170 -12.30 -1.11 -0.74
C ILE A 170 -13.02 -0.02 0.06
N TRP A 171 -14.27 -0.24 0.33
CA TRP A 171 -15.10 0.66 1.11
C TRP A 171 -15.96 -0.13 2.09
N TRP A 172 -16.17 0.43 3.28
CA TRP A 172 -16.99 -0.14 4.34
C TRP A 172 -18.18 0.77 4.60
N ASN A 173 -19.37 0.21 4.60
CA ASN A 173 -20.63 0.96 4.76
C ASN A 173 -21.09 1.13 6.20
N GLY A 174 -20.27 0.71 7.19
CA GLY A 174 -20.65 0.77 8.60
C GLY A 174 -21.70 -0.26 9.02
N GLY A 175 -22.07 -1.19 8.15
CA GLY A 175 -22.97 -2.29 8.49
C GLY A 175 -22.30 -3.19 9.53
N GLU A 176 -23.01 -3.44 10.64
CA GLU A 176 -22.63 -4.43 11.62
C GLU A 176 -22.69 -5.83 11.00
N SER A 177 -21.69 -6.64 11.33
CA SER A 177 -21.67 -8.08 11.05
C SER A 177 -22.57 -8.82 12.01
#